data_278e88a55929b251c832d0e51d9b5fc0
#
_entry.id   278e88a55929b251c832d0e51d9b5fc0
#
_cell.length_a   1.000
_cell.length_b   1.000
_cell.length_c   1.000
_cell.angle_alpha   90.00
_cell.angle_beta   90.00
_cell.angle_gamma   90.00
#
_symmetry.space_group_name_H-M   'P 1'
#
loop_
_entity.id
_entity.type
_entity.pdbx_description
1 polymer ?
#
loop_
_entity_poly.entity_id
_entity_poly.type
_entity_poly.pdbx_seq_one_letter_code
_entity_poly.pdbx_strand_id
1 'polypeptide(L)'
;MAADPAPHAPARMTAVDLLLRYPANEPLAALVSGGGSAAHNSWTILARPSEALVFPAHATREQCLAALEEAFARTPRLAAVERARAPRAGGELPKKTRGQPPFTGGWVVALGYGLGSVFEPTGGSPTRHRHATAPRAVLYWCEDAWCYEHATDTLHAIGNPPALRDAAHSAPHHWHLGPVTDDDSDARYASAVARTVEYIRAGDAFQANIARRFHGTLSGDVRSFAHAAISRNSAWFGAAIDLPDGGALVSMSPELFLRVKPDGAAISRPIKGTRPVDTPRSELAASEKDAAELAMIVDLMRNDLGRVAEFGSVSVAEDRVLETHTTVHHGVAEVRATLRDDVEWTDLLAATFPPGSVTGAPKVRAMQIIDELEDHERGFYCGAIGFISKSGDCGLSVAIRTAQVGPEAGGGDLPPTRSVVYHAGCGIVADSDPMAEVAETHAKARALTRLETAAGAGGGGEKLPNP
;
A
#
# COMPACT_ATOMS: atom_id res chain seq x y z
N MET A 1 39.37 -9.28 38.60
CA MET A 1 38.50 -10.21 37.84
C MET A 1 37.30 -9.40 37.41
N ALA A 2 37.27 -8.97 36.16
CA ALA A 2 36.11 -8.28 35.57
C ALA A 2 35.08 -9.36 35.19
N ALA A 3 33.84 -9.19 35.62
CA ALA A 3 32.76 -10.09 35.28
C ALA A 3 32.47 -10.00 33.75
N ASP A 4 32.43 -11.17 33.08
CA ASP A 4 31.98 -11.27 31.72
C ASP A 4 30.58 -10.67 31.57
N PRO A 5 30.32 -9.88 30.51
CA PRO A 5 28.97 -9.40 30.24
C PRO A 5 28.06 -10.60 29.98
N ALA A 6 26.92 -10.64 30.67
CA ALA A 6 25.90 -11.65 30.47
C ALA A 6 25.53 -11.78 28.96
N PRO A 7 25.29 -12.99 28.45
CA PRO A 7 24.92 -13.19 27.06
C PRO A 7 23.64 -12.40 26.79
N HIS A 8 23.66 -11.52 25.76
CA HIS A 8 22.48 -10.81 25.29
C HIS A 8 21.38 -11.83 24.99
N ALA A 9 20.23 -11.66 25.64
CA ALA A 9 19.06 -12.41 25.29
C ALA A 9 18.84 -12.30 23.74
N PRO A 10 18.53 -13.40 23.04
CA PRO A 10 18.30 -13.33 21.60
C PRO A 10 17.23 -12.27 21.33
N ALA A 11 17.53 -11.36 20.39
CA ALA A 11 16.60 -10.30 20.01
C ALA A 11 15.26 -10.96 19.65
N ARG A 12 14.16 -10.45 20.22
CA ARG A 12 12.82 -10.98 19.97
C ARG A 12 12.54 -10.92 18.46
N MET A 13 12.15 -12.03 17.87
CA MET A 13 11.81 -12.13 16.46
C MET A 13 10.69 -11.15 16.13
N THR A 14 10.86 -10.36 15.09
CA THR A 14 9.82 -9.48 14.56
C THR A 14 9.05 -10.17 13.43
N ALA A 15 7.85 -9.71 13.16
CA ALA A 15 7.07 -10.23 12.03
C ALA A 15 7.77 -10.02 10.67
N VAL A 16 8.60 -8.97 10.55
CA VAL A 16 9.36 -8.70 9.32
C VAL A 16 10.46 -9.74 9.10
N ASP A 17 11.04 -10.31 10.18
CA ASP A 17 12.06 -11.35 10.09
C ASP A 17 11.54 -12.64 9.43
N LEU A 18 10.22 -12.84 9.43
CA LEU A 18 9.59 -13.96 8.72
C LEU A 18 9.87 -13.93 7.21
N LEU A 19 10.10 -12.76 6.61
CA LEU A 19 10.50 -12.64 5.21
C LEU A 19 11.82 -13.37 4.94
N LEU A 20 12.78 -13.24 5.85
CA LEU A 20 14.10 -13.87 5.73
C LEU A 20 14.05 -15.38 6.02
N ARG A 21 13.06 -15.83 6.78
CA ARG A 21 12.84 -17.24 7.12
C ARG A 21 12.07 -18.00 6.04
N TYR A 22 11.34 -17.30 5.19
CA TYR A 22 10.62 -17.94 4.09
C TYR A 22 11.62 -18.48 3.06
N PRO A 23 11.44 -19.72 2.53
CA PRO A 23 12.41 -20.32 1.59
C PRO A 23 12.63 -19.44 0.35
N ALA A 24 13.89 -19.26 -0.03
CA ALA A 24 14.25 -18.37 -1.14
C ALA A 24 13.81 -18.89 -2.52
N ASN A 25 13.65 -20.21 -2.64
CA ASN A 25 13.23 -20.90 -3.86
C ASN A 25 11.71 -21.01 -4.01
N GLU A 26 10.95 -20.56 -3.03
CA GLU A 26 9.47 -20.53 -3.09
C GLU A 26 8.98 -19.14 -3.44
N PRO A 27 7.97 -18.99 -4.34
CA PRO A 27 7.38 -17.70 -4.64
C PRO A 27 6.67 -17.16 -3.40
N LEU A 28 6.72 -15.85 -3.21
CA LEU A 28 6.20 -15.19 -2.01
C LEU A 28 5.30 -14.00 -2.36
N ALA A 29 4.11 -13.98 -1.78
CA ALA A 29 3.27 -12.80 -1.69
C ALA A 29 3.02 -12.48 -0.21
N ALA A 30 3.87 -11.62 0.35
CA ALA A 30 3.84 -11.27 1.76
C ALA A 30 3.15 -9.93 2.01
N LEU A 31 2.28 -9.91 3.02
CA LEU A 31 1.65 -8.72 3.59
C LEU A 31 2.12 -8.62 5.04
N VAL A 32 2.90 -7.59 5.35
CA VAL A 32 3.67 -7.53 6.59
C VAL A 32 3.28 -6.32 7.41
N SER A 33 2.94 -6.55 8.68
CA SER A 33 2.73 -5.47 9.64
C SER A 33 4.02 -5.16 10.39
N GLY A 34 4.57 -3.98 10.15
CA GLY A 34 5.85 -3.54 10.73
C GLY A 34 5.75 -2.74 12.03
N GLY A 35 4.62 -2.75 12.75
CA GLY A 35 4.54 -2.07 14.06
C GLY A 35 3.42 -1.05 14.22
N GLY A 36 2.33 -1.18 13.49
CA GLY A 36 1.15 -0.34 13.62
C GLY A 36 0.25 -0.65 14.81
N SER A 37 -0.79 0.16 15.01
CA SER A 37 -1.81 -0.04 16.04
C SER A 37 -2.45 -1.43 15.94
N ALA A 38 -2.52 -2.14 17.05
CA ALA A 38 -3.06 -3.50 17.15
C ALA A 38 -4.52 -3.65 16.64
N ALA A 39 -5.27 -2.55 16.52
CA ALA A 39 -6.67 -2.57 16.11
C ALA A 39 -6.85 -2.87 14.61
N HIS A 40 -5.98 -2.35 13.74
CA HIS A 40 -6.16 -2.41 12.29
C HIS A 40 -5.13 -3.27 11.56
N ASN A 41 -4.06 -3.67 12.23
CA ASN A 41 -2.95 -4.37 11.62
C ASN A 41 -2.33 -5.41 12.57
N SER A 42 -3.11 -6.41 12.91
CA SER A 42 -2.75 -7.44 13.90
C SER A 42 -2.17 -8.71 13.29
N TRP A 43 -2.00 -8.76 11.95
CA TRP A 43 -1.57 -9.97 11.27
C TRP A 43 -0.51 -9.69 10.20
N THR A 44 0.45 -10.60 10.09
CA THR A 44 1.35 -10.74 8.94
C THR A 44 0.99 -12.02 8.21
N ILE A 45 0.92 -11.96 6.88
CA ILE A 45 0.53 -13.07 6.00
C ILE A 45 1.69 -13.32 5.03
N LEU A 46 2.20 -14.55 4.99
CA LEU A 46 3.17 -15.00 3.99
C LEU A 46 2.50 -16.07 3.15
N ALA A 47 1.96 -15.68 2.03
CA ALA A 47 1.22 -16.57 1.15
C ALA A 47 2.11 -17.14 0.05
N ARG A 48 1.88 -18.42 -0.29
CA ARG A 48 2.51 -19.08 -1.43
C ARG A 48 1.59 -18.98 -2.64
N PRO A 49 1.95 -18.21 -3.69
CA PRO A 49 1.23 -18.22 -4.96
C PRO A 49 1.22 -19.62 -5.60
N SER A 50 0.05 -20.15 -5.90
CA SER A 50 -0.13 -21.37 -6.70
C SER A 50 -0.55 -21.07 -8.14
N GLU A 51 -1.14 -19.90 -8.36
CA GLU A 51 -1.58 -19.39 -9.66
C GLU A 51 -1.41 -17.88 -9.70
N ALA A 52 -1.04 -17.35 -10.86
CA ALA A 52 -0.93 -15.91 -11.07
C ALA A 52 -1.82 -15.47 -12.25
N LEU A 53 -2.68 -14.50 -12.03
CA LEU A 53 -3.46 -13.84 -13.05
C LEU A 53 -2.91 -12.43 -13.26
N VAL A 54 -2.37 -12.18 -14.45
CA VAL A 54 -1.78 -10.89 -14.82
C VAL A 54 -2.71 -10.14 -15.78
N PHE A 55 -3.00 -8.90 -15.47
CA PHE A 55 -3.77 -8.00 -16.34
C PHE A 55 -2.80 -7.11 -17.10
N PRO A 56 -2.54 -7.37 -18.38
CA PRO A 56 -1.57 -6.58 -19.14
C PRO A 56 -1.96 -5.10 -19.23
N ALA A 57 -0.97 -4.23 -19.40
CA ALA A 57 -1.20 -2.79 -19.55
C ALA A 57 -2.16 -2.45 -20.71
N HIS A 58 -2.13 -3.24 -21.80
CA HIS A 58 -2.94 -3.05 -23.00
C HIS A 58 -4.28 -3.80 -22.97
N ALA A 59 -4.61 -4.53 -21.89
CA ALA A 59 -5.90 -5.22 -21.79
C ALA A 59 -7.06 -4.23 -21.91
N THR A 60 -8.10 -4.61 -22.65
CA THR A 60 -9.28 -3.77 -22.79
C THR A 60 -10.10 -3.73 -21.49
N ARG A 61 -11.02 -2.76 -21.40
CA ARG A 61 -11.95 -2.66 -20.27
C ARG A 61 -12.74 -3.95 -20.07
N GLU A 62 -13.31 -4.48 -21.15
CA GLU A 62 -14.13 -5.70 -21.15
C GLU A 62 -13.32 -6.92 -20.72
N GLN A 63 -12.08 -7.05 -21.21
CA GLN A 63 -11.17 -8.12 -20.80
C GLN A 63 -10.84 -8.04 -19.31
N CYS A 64 -10.54 -6.84 -18.79
CA CYS A 64 -10.25 -6.66 -17.38
C CYS A 64 -11.47 -6.98 -16.51
N LEU A 65 -12.66 -6.48 -16.85
CA LEU A 65 -13.88 -6.73 -16.06
C LEU A 65 -14.23 -8.22 -16.04
N ALA A 66 -14.27 -8.88 -17.20
CA ALA A 66 -14.56 -10.31 -17.28
C ALA A 66 -13.56 -11.16 -16.45
N ALA A 67 -12.26 -10.83 -16.53
CA ALA A 67 -11.25 -11.55 -15.79
C ALA A 67 -11.33 -11.29 -14.26
N LEU A 68 -11.71 -10.10 -13.83
CA LEU A 68 -11.95 -9.79 -12.42
C LEU A 68 -13.18 -10.53 -11.89
N GLU A 69 -14.29 -10.54 -12.65
CA GLU A 69 -15.52 -11.27 -12.31
C GLU A 69 -15.25 -12.76 -12.16
N GLU A 70 -14.54 -13.37 -13.13
CA GLU A 70 -14.15 -14.78 -13.07
C GLU A 70 -13.24 -15.08 -11.86
N ALA A 71 -12.22 -14.23 -11.63
CA ALA A 71 -11.32 -14.40 -10.50
C ALA A 71 -12.07 -14.34 -9.18
N PHE A 72 -12.90 -13.33 -8.99
CA PHE A 72 -13.60 -13.10 -7.72
C PHE A 72 -14.78 -14.05 -7.49
N ALA A 73 -15.32 -14.69 -8.54
CA ALA A 73 -16.30 -15.77 -8.38
C ALA A 73 -15.76 -16.96 -7.55
N ARG A 74 -14.43 -17.09 -7.40
CA ARG A 74 -13.77 -18.11 -6.55
C ARG A 74 -13.80 -17.75 -5.06
N THR A 75 -14.20 -16.55 -4.70
CA THR A 75 -14.34 -16.09 -3.31
C THR A 75 -15.81 -15.86 -2.98
N PRO A 76 -16.22 -16.00 -1.70
CA PRO A 76 -17.61 -15.75 -1.33
C PRO A 76 -18.04 -14.34 -1.73
N ARG A 77 -19.31 -14.21 -2.13
CA ARG A 77 -19.95 -12.90 -2.26
C ARG A 77 -19.86 -12.16 -0.92
N LEU A 78 -19.76 -10.84 -1.00
CA LEU A 78 -19.67 -9.96 0.17
C LEU A 78 -20.84 -10.12 1.16
N ALA A 79 -21.94 -10.77 0.75
CA ALA A 79 -23.13 -10.95 1.55
C ALA A 79 -23.50 -12.41 1.84
N ALA A 80 -22.78 -13.40 1.31
CA ALA A 80 -23.15 -14.84 1.42
C ALA A 80 -22.77 -15.50 2.75
N VAL A 81 -22.02 -14.80 3.61
CA VAL A 81 -21.76 -15.29 4.97
C VAL A 81 -22.94 -14.89 5.83
N GLU A 82 -23.62 -15.87 6.44
CA GLU A 82 -24.76 -15.67 7.34
C GLU A 82 -24.53 -14.44 8.24
N ARG A 83 -25.27 -13.37 7.96
CA ARG A 83 -25.37 -12.25 8.91
C ARG A 83 -26.02 -12.82 10.17
N ALA A 84 -25.20 -13.20 11.13
CA ALA A 84 -25.70 -13.29 12.49
C ALA A 84 -26.40 -11.95 12.75
N ARG A 85 -27.73 -11.96 12.95
CA ARG A 85 -28.59 -10.81 13.13
C ARG A 85 -27.97 -9.85 14.15
N ALA A 86 -27.13 -8.93 13.68
CA ALA A 86 -26.60 -7.86 14.51
C ALA A 86 -27.74 -6.87 14.80
N PRO A 87 -27.87 -6.36 16.03
CA PRO A 87 -28.86 -5.33 16.36
C PRO A 87 -28.61 -4.10 15.50
N ARG A 88 -29.65 -3.58 14.87
CA ARG A 88 -29.64 -2.33 14.12
C ARG A 88 -29.19 -1.18 15.04
N ALA A 89 -28.31 -0.34 14.53
CA ALA A 89 -27.86 0.97 15.03
C ALA A 89 -27.12 0.97 16.39
N GLY A 90 -25.82 1.30 16.35
CA GLY A 90 -25.03 1.73 17.52
C GLY A 90 -24.26 0.62 18.25
N GLY A 91 -24.27 -0.61 17.77
CA GLY A 91 -23.51 -1.70 18.39
C GLY A 91 -22.02 -1.65 18.05
N GLU A 92 -21.15 -1.87 19.05
CA GLU A 92 -19.74 -2.20 18.84
C GLU A 92 -19.63 -3.34 17.79
N LEU A 93 -18.67 -3.20 16.86
CA LEU A 93 -18.33 -4.28 15.94
C LEU A 93 -18.16 -5.59 16.72
N PRO A 94 -18.70 -6.73 16.25
CA PRO A 94 -18.55 -7.98 16.95
C PRO A 94 -17.07 -8.23 17.25
N LYS A 95 -16.74 -8.38 18.53
CA LYS A 95 -15.37 -8.65 18.98
C LYS A 95 -14.91 -9.92 18.28
N LYS A 96 -13.88 -9.82 17.42
CA LYS A 96 -13.23 -10.99 16.80
C LYS A 96 -13.06 -12.07 17.85
N THR A 97 -13.43 -13.31 17.54
CA THR A 97 -12.91 -14.47 18.25
C THR A 97 -11.38 -14.41 18.11
N ARG A 98 -10.68 -14.13 19.21
CA ARG A 98 -9.22 -14.12 19.24
C ARG A 98 -8.71 -15.41 18.63
N GLY A 99 -7.75 -15.33 17.70
CA GLY A 99 -7.04 -16.47 17.14
C GLY A 99 -7.49 -16.95 15.77
N GLN A 100 -8.51 -16.36 15.11
CA GLN A 100 -8.81 -16.72 13.72
C GLN A 100 -8.08 -15.81 12.72
N PRO A 101 -7.20 -16.36 11.86
CA PRO A 101 -6.57 -15.60 10.78
C PRO A 101 -7.60 -14.94 9.85
N PRO A 102 -7.38 -13.70 9.39
CA PRO A 102 -8.25 -13.06 8.41
C PRO A 102 -8.10 -13.66 7.02
N PHE A 103 -6.99 -14.34 6.76
CA PHE A 103 -6.70 -15.01 5.50
C PHE A 103 -6.72 -16.52 5.71
N THR A 104 -7.63 -17.19 5.02
CA THR A 104 -7.83 -18.65 5.06
C THR A 104 -7.60 -19.27 3.66
N GLY A 105 -6.74 -18.66 2.87
CA GLY A 105 -6.60 -18.86 1.44
C GLY A 105 -7.46 -17.86 0.66
N GLY A 106 -7.18 -17.71 -0.63
CA GLY A 106 -7.84 -16.75 -1.51
C GLY A 106 -6.86 -15.96 -2.34
N TRP A 107 -7.23 -14.73 -2.70
CA TRP A 107 -6.42 -13.86 -3.52
C TRP A 107 -5.50 -12.95 -2.68
N VAL A 108 -4.22 -12.91 -3.02
CA VAL A 108 -3.35 -11.77 -2.73
C VAL A 108 -3.31 -10.91 -3.99
N VAL A 109 -3.57 -9.62 -3.85
CA VAL A 109 -3.77 -8.72 -4.99
C VAL A 109 -2.80 -7.55 -4.95
N ALA A 110 -2.28 -7.20 -6.13
CA ALA A 110 -1.61 -5.94 -6.40
C ALA A 110 -2.34 -5.26 -7.56
N LEU A 111 -3.10 -4.22 -7.25
CA LEU A 111 -3.92 -3.46 -8.22
C LEU A 111 -3.15 -2.21 -8.60
N GLY A 112 -2.79 -2.05 -9.86
CA GLY A 112 -2.13 -0.86 -10.38
C GLY A 112 -3.10 0.30 -10.59
N TYR A 113 -2.59 1.54 -10.49
CA TYR A 113 -3.39 2.76 -10.70
C TYR A 113 -4.15 2.75 -12.03
N GLY A 114 -3.51 2.22 -13.09
CA GLY A 114 -4.11 2.14 -14.44
C GLY A 114 -5.40 1.28 -14.52
N LEU A 115 -5.67 0.43 -13.51
CA LEU A 115 -6.94 -0.30 -13.41
C LEU A 115 -8.11 0.67 -13.17
N GLY A 116 -7.87 1.85 -12.60
CA GLY A 116 -8.90 2.87 -12.39
C GLY A 116 -9.62 3.30 -13.67
N SER A 117 -8.91 3.36 -14.80
CA SER A 117 -9.51 3.68 -16.09
C SER A 117 -10.45 2.59 -16.64
N VAL A 118 -10.39 1.38 -16.09
CA VAL A 118 -11.33 0.29 -16.39
C VAL A 118 -12.68 0.55 -15.73
N PHE A 119 -12.68 1.05 -14.50
CA PHE A 119 -13.91 1.34 -13.75
C PHE A 119 -14.51 2.69 -14.15
N GLU A 120 -13.69 3.73 -14.19
CA GLU A 120 -14.10 5.10 -14.54
C GLU A 120 -13.40 5.52 -15.84
N PRO A 121 -14.05 5.34 -17.01
CA PRO A 121 -13.49 5.78 -18.28
C PRO A 121 -13.30 7.30 -18.26
N THR A 122 -12.09 7.74 -18.15
CA THR A 122 -11.78 9.19 -18.04
C THR A 122 -11.90 9.95 -19.35
N GLY A 123 -12.08 9.25 -20.47
CA GLY A 123 -12.03 9.87 -21.79
C GLY A 123 -10.68 10.49 -22.13
N GLY A 124 -9.70 10.31 -21.26
CA GLY A 124 -8.33 10.77 -21.46
C GLY A 124 -7.74 10.16 -22.72
N SER A 125 -6.83 10.89 -23.35
CA SER A 125 -6.21 10.44 -24.59
C SER A 125 -5.46 9.13 -24.35
N PRO A 126 -5.84 8.01 -25.01
CA PRO A 126 -5.10 6.76 -24.90
C PRO A 126 -3.65 6.90 -25.39
N THR A 127 -3.26 8.09 -25.78
CA THR A 127 -2.01 8.36 -26.50
C THR A 127 -0.81 8.59 -25.60
N ARG A 128 -1.00 9.10 -24.37
CA ARG A 128 0.15 9.42 -23.50
C ARG A 128 0.79 8.18 -22.87
N HIS A 129 -0.02 7.20 -22.49
CA HIS A 129 0.48 5.95 -21.92
C HIS A 129 0.47 4.77 -22.90
N ARG A 130 0.57 5.04 -24.23
CA ARG A 130 0.66 3.97 -25.26
C ARG A 130 1.83 3.02 -25.07
N HIS A 131 2.80 3.39 -24.27
CA HIS A 131 3.97 2.60 -23.93
C HIS A 131 3.94 2.11 -22.46
N ALA A 132 2.75 2.11 -21.84
CA ALA A 132 2.59 1.52 -20.50
C ALA A 132 3.05 0.05 -20.53
N THR A 133 3.98 -0.27 -19.65
CA THR A 133 4.57 -1.61 -19.53
C THR A 133 4.16 -2.31 -18.26
N ALA A 134 3.85 -1.55 -17.19
CA ALA A 134 3.41 -2.11 -15.94
C ALA A 134 2.02 -2.75 -16.07
N PRO A 135 1.80 -3.95 -15.55
CA PRO A 135 0.50 -4.58 -15.57
C PRO A 135 -0.53 -3.74 -14.79
N ARG A 136 -1.79 -3.77 -15.25
CA ARG A 136 -2.90 -3.11 -14.55
C ARG A 136 -3.21 -3.74 -13.20
N ALA A 137 -2.99 -5.06 -13.09
CA ALA A 137 -3.11 -5.80 -11.84
C ALA A 137 -2.35 -7.12 -11.92
N VAL A 138 -1.98 -7.64 -10.76
CA VAL A 138 -1.52 -9.01 -10.56
C VAL A 138 -2.28 -9.58 -9.37
N LEU A 139 -2.96 -10.71 -9.59
CA LEU A 139 -3.71 -11.44 -8.57
C LEU A 139 -3.08 -12.82 -8.41
N TYR A 140 -2.77 -13.20 -7.17
CA TYR A 140 -2.25 -14.53 -6.83
C TYR A 140 -3.28 -15.32 -6.06
N TRP A 141 -3.64 -16.49 -6.60
CA TRP A 141 -4.40 -17.46 -5.82
C TRP A 141 -3.47 -18.20 -4.88
N CYS A 142 -3.77 -18.18 -3.61
CA CYS A 142 -2.95 -18.76 -2.56
C CYS A 142 -3.81 -19.65 -1.66
N GLU A 143 -3.51 -20.92 -1.60
CA GLU A 143 -4.17 -21.87 -0.70
C GLU A 143 -3.36 -22.11 0.57
N ASP A 144 -2.04 -21.88 0.48
CA ASP A 144 -1.07 -22.11 1.52
C ASP A 144 -0.49 -20.79 2.02
N ALA A 145 -0.51 -20.58 3.33
CA ALA A 145 0.07 -19.39 3.93
C ALA A 145 0.48 -19.60 5.40
N TRP A 146 1.45 -18.85 5.84
CA TRP A 146 1.68 -18.58 7.25
C TRP A 146 0.98 -17.28 7.64
N CYS A 147 0.18 -17.33 8.71
CA CYS A 147 -0.47 -16.16 9.31
C CYS A 147 0.06 -15.96 10.72
N TYR A 148 0.80 -14.87 10.95
CA TYR A 148 1.35 -14.54 12.27
C TYR A 148 0.47 -13.50 12.97
N GLU A 149 -0.02 -13.86 14.17
CA GLU A 149 -0.79 -12.96 15.02
C GLU A 149 0.13 -12.19 15.97
N HIS A 150 0.20 -10.87 15.79
CA HIS A 150 1.09 -10.01 16.57
C HIS A 150 0.72 -9.94 18.06
N ALA A 151 -0.58 -10.03 18.36
CA ALA A 151 -1.08 -9.89 19.73
C ALA A 151 -0.72 -11.07 20.62
N THR A 152 -0.60 -12.27 20.05
CA THR A 152 -0.36 -13.53 20.78
C THR A 152 0.99 -14.15 20.47
N ASP A 153 1.77 -13.55 19.54
CA ASP A 153 3.04 -14.08 19.04
C ASP A 153 2.86 -15.52 18.49
N THR A 154 1.75 -15.75 17.78
CA THR A 154 1.37 -17.08 17.31
C THR A 154 1.41 -17.16 15.79
N LEU A 155 2.00 -18.24 15.28
CA LEU A 155 2.07 -18.56 13.86
C LEU A 155 1.08 -19.65 13.52
N HIS A 156 0.16 -19.37 12.59
CA HIS A 156 -0.88 -20.27 12.12
C HIS A 156 -0.56 -20.72 10.69
N ALA A 157 -0.63 -22.03 10.44
CA ALA A 157 -0.55 -22.59 9.09
C ALA A 157 -1.94 -22.64 8.45
N ILE A 158 -2.04 -22.14 7.22
CA ILE A 158 -3.19 -22.30 6.33
C ILE A 158 -2.77 -23.24 5.21
N GLY A 159 -3.54 -24.28 4.96
CA GLY A 159 -3.14 -25.32 4.00
C GLY A 159 -1.85 -26.01 4.38
N ASN A 160 -0.92 -26.11 3.44
CA ASN A 160 0.40 -26.75 3.62
C ASN A 160 1.53 -25.79 3.19
N PRO A 161 1.78 -24.70 3.94
CA PRO A 161 2.80 -23.73 3.59
C PRO A 161 4.21 -24.33 3.73
N PRO A 162 5.20 -23.83 2.97
CA PRO A 162 6.58 -24.33 3.05
C PRO A 162 7.17 -24.11 4.44
N ALA A 163 8.00 -25.03 4.88
CA ALA A 163 8.67 -24.93 6.17
C ALA A 163 9.55 -23.67 6.24
N LEU A 164 9.39 -22.88 7.30
CA LEU A 164 10.25 -21.72 7.56
C LEU A 164 11.64 -22.17 7.97
N ARG A 165 12.68 -21.48 7.46
CA ARG A 165 14.07 -21.73 7.86
C ARG A 165 14.28 -21.36 9.33
N ASP A 166 15.24 -22.01 9.97
CA ASP A 166 15.64 -21.67 11.33
C ASP A 166 16.16 -20.22 11.39
N ALA A 167 15.87 -19.54 12.50
CA ALA A 167 16.33 -18.18 12.71
C ALA A 167 17.85 -18.02 12.61
N ALA A 168 18.61 -19.01 13.09
CA ALA A 168 20.07 -19.03 13.01
C ALA A 168 20.63 -19.05 11.56
N HIS A 169 19.82 -19.48 10.60
CA HIS A 169 20.19 -19.57 9.17
C HIS A 169 19.44 -18.55 8.31
N SER A 170 18.88 -17.51 8.89
CA SER A 170 18.02 -16.54 8.25
C SER A 170 18.55 -15.10 8.36
N ALA A 171 19.88 -14.96 8.37
CA ALA A 171 20.51 -13.63 8.31
C ALA A 171 20.19 -12.95 6.95
N PRO A 172 20.06 -11.60 6.93
CA PRO A 172 19.91 -10.88 5.68
C PRO A 172 21.10 -11.15 4.75
N HIS A 173 20.81 -11.40 3.48
CA HIS A 173 21.83 -11.48 2.44
C HIS A 173 22.24 -10.07 1.99
N HIS A 174 23.38 -9.99 1.31
CA HIS A 174 23.89 -8.72 0.78
C HIS A 174 22.93 -8.16 -0.29
N TRP A 175 22.68 -6.87 -0.20
CA TRP A 175 22.01 -6.07 -1.21
C TRP A 175 22.64 -4.66 -1.25
N HIS A 176 22.55 -3.99 -2.38
CA HIS A 176 23.04 -2.64 -2.55
C HIS A 176 22.05 -1.84 -3.40
N LEU A 177 21.56 -0.72 -2.86
CA LEU A 177 20.79 0.28 -3.58
C LEU A 177 21.72 1.43 -3.93
N GLY A 178 21.94 1.62 -5.22
CA GLY A 178 22.69 2.76 -5.74
C GLY A 178 21.96 4.09 -5.53
N PRO A 179 22.55 5.21 -5.98
CA PRO A 179 21.93 6.52 -5.89
C PRO A 179 20.53 6.50 -6.50
N VAL A 180 19.56 7.09 -5.79
CA VAL A 180 18.21 7.29 -6.25
C VAL A 180 18.10 8.68 -6.83
N THR A 181 17.80 8.77 -8.12
CA THR A 181 17.68 10.00 -8.87
C THR A 181 16.25 10.23 -9.29
N ASP A 182 15.97 11.44 -9.64
CA ASP A 182 14.68 11.97 -10.01
C ASP A 182 14.58 12.08 -11.53
N ASP A 183 13.53 11.58 -12.13
CA ASP A 183 13.28 11.67 -13.56
C ASP A 183 12.73 13.05 -13.97
N ASP A 184 12.06 13.72 -13.03
CA ASP A 184 11.47 15.03 -13.23
C ASP A 184 12.30 16.10 -12.51
N SER A 185 12.75 17.13 -13.19
CA SER A 185 13.38 18.25 -12.49
C SER A 185 12.39 18.92 -11.52
N ASP A 186 12.92 19.53 -10.45
CA ASP A 186 12.11 20.32 -9.50
C ASP A 186 11.27 21.39 -10.21
N ALA A 187 11.84 22.06 -11.22
CA ALA A 187 11.16 23.07 -12.02
C ALA A 187 9.97 22.48 -12.80
N ARG A 188 10.11 21.26 -13.35
CA ARG A 188 9.04 20.59 -14.06
C ARG A 188 7.89 20.22 -13.13
N TYR A 189 8.20 19.59 -11.99
CA TYR A 189 7.19 19.26 -11.00
C TYR A 189 6.49 20.52 -10.46
N ALA A 190 7.23 21.58 -10.14
CA ALA A 190 6.67 22.86 -9.73
C ALA A 190 5.74 23.46 -10.79
N SER A 191 6.07 23.33 -12.09
CA SER A 191 5.19 23.75 -13.18
C SER A 191 3.90 22.94 -13.23
N ALA A 192 3.96 21.62 -13.03
CA ALA A 192 2.76 20.77 -12.95
C ALA A 192 1.87 21.13 -11.76
N VAL A 193 2.47 21.43 -10.60
CA VAL A 193 1.76 21.95 -9.42
C VAL A 193 1.07 23.26 -9.74
N ALA A 194 1.78 24.24 -10.29
CA ALA A 194 1.23 25.55 -10.67
C ALA A 194 0.04 25.40 -11.62
N ARG A 195 0.17 24.54 -12.63
CA ARG A 195 -0.90 24.25 -13.59
C ARG A 195 -2.11 23.61 -12.92
N THR A 196 -1.88 22.71 -11.97
CA THR A 196 -2.97 22.10 -11.18
C THR A 196 -3.71 23.16 -10.35
N VAL A 197 -2.99 24.09 -9.73
CA VAL A 197 -3.60 25.23 -9.00
C VAL A 197 -4.46 26.07 -9.93
N GLU A 198 -4.03 26.30 -11.19
CA GLU A 198 -4.87 27.02 -12.18
C GLU A 198 -6.18 26.26 -12.47
N TYR A 199 -6.14 24.95 -12.68
CA TYR A 199 -7.36 24.13 -12.86
C TYR A 199 -8.29 24.22 -11.65
N ILE A 200 -7.74 24.16 -10.43
CA ILE A 200 -8.53 24.26 -9.20
C ILE A 200 -9.19 25.64 -9.09
N ARG A 201 -8.45 26.72 -9.35
CA ARG A 201 -8.97 28.08 -9.34
C ARG A 201 -10.01 28.34 -10.43
N ALA A 202 -9.92 27.63 -11.55
CA ALA A 202 -10.93 27.65 -12.61
C ALA A 202 -12.21 26.86 -12.25
N GLY A 203 -12.19 26.09 -11.14
CA GLY A 203 -13.34 25.29 -10.68
C GLY A 203 -13.40 23.89 -11.28
N ASP A 204 -12.34 23.42 -11.94
CA ASP A 204 -12.29 22.08 -12.53
C ASP A 204 -12.22 20.97 -11.46
N ALA A 205 -11.50 21.21 -10.36
CA ALA A 205 -11.33 20.28 -9.26
C ALA A 205 -11.13 21.01 -7.94
N PHE A 206 -11.33 20.32 -6.81
CA PHE A 206 -10.97 20.81 -5.48
C PHE A 206 -9.54 20.40 -5.10
N GLN A 207 -9.12 19.23 -5.54
CA GLN A 207 -7.79 18.66 -5.33
C GLN A 207 -7.43 17.71 -6.47
N ALA A 208 -6.13 17.67 -6.82
CA ALA A 208 -5.55 16.57 -7.59
C ALA A 208 -4.19 16.18 -6.98
N ASN A 209 -3.92 14.87 -6.90
CA ASN A 209 -2.66 14.35 -6.38
C ASN A 209 -1.64 14.23 -7.53
N ILE A 210 -0.68 15.15 -7.58
CA ILE A 210 0.38 15.15 -8.60
C ILE A 210 1.63 14.48 -8.06
N ALA A 211 2.20 13.58 -8.85
CA ALA A 211 3.37 12.80 -8.48
C ALA A 211 4.54 12.99 -9.44
N ARG A 212 5.73 12.66 -8.96
CA ARG A 212 6.95 12.55 -9.74
C ARG A 212 7.61 11.19 -9.51
N ARG A 213 8.43 10.77 -10.48
CA ARG A 213 9.09 9.48 -10.47
C ARG A 213 10.55 9.60 -10.05
N PHE A 214 10.98 8.67 -9.21
CA PHE A 214 12.35 8.45 -8.80
C PHE A 214 12.79 7.07 -9.29
N HIS A 215 14.06 6.94 -9.65
CA HIS A 215 14.63 5.66 -10.07
C HIS A 215 15.99 5.41 -9.42
N GLY A 216 16.33 4.14 -9.26
CA GLY A 216 17.61 3.68 -8.76
C GLY A 216 17.94 2.29 -9.30
N THR A 217 19.04 1.74 -8.86
CA THR A 217 19.49 0.39 -9.23
C THR A 217 19.76 -0.42 -7.99
N LEU A 218 19.15 -1.61 -7.92
CA LEU A 218 19.34 -2.58 -6.85
C LEU A 218 20.17 -3.76 -7.36
N SER A 219 21.20 -4.15 -6.62
CA SER A 219 21.89 -5.42 -6.79
C SER A 219 21.77 -6.29 -5.54
N GLY A 220 21.85 -7.61 -5.70
CA GLY A 220 21.77 -8.58 -4.61
C GLY A 220 20.33 -8.98 -4.24
N ASP A 221 20.14 -9.35 -2.97
CA ASP A 221 18.91 -10.04 -2.51
C ASP A 221 17.73 -9.10 -2.28
N VAL A 222 16.67 -9.28 -3.07
CA VAL A 222 15.46 -8.46 -3.01
C VAL A 222 14.67 -8.65 -1.71
N ARG A 223 14.67 -9.85 -1.12
CA ARG A 223 13.96 -10.10 0.15
C ARG A 223 14.63 -9.42 1.32
N SER A 224 15.97 -9.40 1.35
CA SER A 224 16.74 -8.66 2.35
C SER A 224 16.57 -7.16 2.18
N PHE A 225 16.49 -6.66 0.95
CA PHE A 225 16.11 -5.27 0.67
C PHE A 225 14.70 -4.97 1.20
N ALA A 226 13.71 -5.83 0.90
CA ALA A 226 12.33 -5.65 1.39
C ALA A 226 12.26 -5.67 2.92
N HIS A 227 12.97 -6.61 3.57
CA HIS A 227 13.10 -6.66 5.02
C HIS A 227 13.61 -5.33 5.59
N ALA A 228 14.71 -4.81 5.03
CA ALA A 228 15.29 -3.54 5.47
C ALA A 228 14.34 -2.35 5.21
N ALA A 229 13.69 -2.30 4.06
CA ALA A 229 12.77 -1.25 3.69
C ALA A 229 11.55 -1.18 4.63
N ILE A 230 10.90 -2.32 4.87
CA ILE A 230 9.72 -2.42 5.74
C ILE A 230 10.09 -2.12 7.19
N SER A 231 11.21 -2.67 7.69
CA SER A 231 11.67 -2.46 9.07
C SER A 231 12.04 -1.01 9.35
N ARG A 232 12.88 -0.40 8.50
CA ARG A 232 13.37 0.97 8.71
C ARG A 232 12.27 2.03 8.60
N ASN A 233 11.22 1.74 7.83
CA ASN A 233 10.06 2.63 7.68
C ASN A 233 8.91 2.30 8.66
N SER A 234 9.05 1.28 9.51
CA SER A 234 7.99 0.83 10.42
C SER A 234 6.64 0.73 9.72
N ALA A 235 6.63 0.11 8.52
CA ALA A 235 5.48 0.10 7.63
C ALA A 235 4.28 -0.62 8.26
N TRP A 236 3.12 0.03 8.29
CA TRP A 236 1.90 -0.58 8.85
C TRP A 236 1.29 -1.62 7.94
N PHE A 237 1.27 -1.29 6.65
CA PHE A 237 0.76 -2.15 5.59
C PHE A 237 1.90 -2.42 4.61
N GLY A 238 2.99 -3.00 5.12
CA GLY A 238 4.10 -3.43 4.30
C GLY A 238 3.70 -4.58 3.39
N ALA A 239 4.39 -4.69 2.25
CA ALA A 239 4.28 -5.86 1.39
C ALA A 239 5.60 -6.16 0.70
N ALA A 240 5.85 -7.45 0.49
CA ALA A 240 6.94 -7.95 -0.35
C ALA A 240 6.34 -9.03 -1.26
N ILE A 241 6.19 -8.73 -2.55
CA ILE A 241 5.48 -9.58 -3.51
C ILE A 241 6.41 -9.85 -4.69
N ASP A 242 6.75 -11.11 -4.91
CA ASP A 242 7.47 -11.54 -6.10
C ASP A 242 6.53 -11.42 -7.32
N LEU A 243 6.98 -10.78 -8.41
CA LEU A 243 6.19 -10.61 -9.63
C LEU A 243 6.49 -11.73 -10.64
N PRO A 244 5.51 -12.06 -11.53
CA PRO A 244 5.67 -13.15 -12.48
C PRO A 244 6.77 -12.94 -13.52
N ASP A 245 7.18 -11.69 -13.76
CA ASP A 245 8.26 -11.30 -14.65
C ASP A 245 9.66 -11.41 -14.01
N GLY A 246 9.71 -11.84 -12.75
CA GLY A 246 10.94 -11.90 -11.95
C GLY A 246 11.28 -10.58 -11.24
N GLY A 247 10.41 -9.60 -11.34
CA GLY A 247 10.46 -8.37 -10.52
C GLY A 247 9.86 -8.57 -9.13
N ALA A 248 9.70 -7.47 -8.39
CA ALA A 248 9.04 -7.48 -7.09
C ALA A 248 8.38 -6.14 -6.75
N LEU A 249 7.37 -6.18 -5.87
CA LEU A 249 6.83 -5.00 -5.21
C LEU A 249 7.28 -4.99 -3.75
N VAL A 250 7.83 -3.86 -3.30
CA VAL A 250 8.20 -3.63 -1.90
C VAL A 250 7.46 -2.40 -1.42
N SER A 251 6.42 -2.61 -0.63
CA SER A 251 5.56 -1.53 -0.12
C SER A 251 5.86 -1.24 1.34
N MET A 252 5.95 0.05 1.66
CA MET A 252 6.11 0.60 3.01
C MET A 252 4.89 1.46 3.36
N SER A 253 3.69 1.07 2.89
CA SER A 253 2.48 1.87 3.03
C SER A 253 2.04 2.07 4.48
N PRO A 254 1.65 3.30 4.86
CA PRO A 254 1.03 3.56 6.16
C PRO A 254 -0.50 3.51 6.12
N GLU A 255 -1.15 3.45 4.94
CA GLU A 255 -2.54 3.82 4.77
C GLU A 255 -3.43 2.63 4.42
N LEU A 256 -4.51 2.45 5.20
CA LEU A 256 -5.57 1.49 4.91
C LEU A 256 -6.54 2.06 3.87
N PHE A 257 -6.63 1.40 2.72
CA PHE A 257 -7.63 1.73 1.70
C PHE A 257 -9.00 1.19 2.07
N LEU A 258 -9.12 -0.13 2.15
CA LEU A 258 -10.37 -0.81 2.47
C LEU A 258 -10.13 -2.00 3.39
N ARG A 259 -11.02 -2.17 4.35
CA ARG A 259 -11.20 -3.39 5.11
C ARG A 259 -12.64 -3.81 5.03
N VAL A 260 -12.87 -5.05 4.63
CA VAL A 260 -14.23 -5.62 4.60
C VAL A 260 -14.25 -6.87 5.47
N LYS A 261 -15.32 -7.02 6.23
CA LYS A 261 -15.59 -8.17 7.06
C LYS A 261 -16.60 -9.09 6.42
N PRO A 262 -16.63 -10.38 6.80
CA PRO A 262 -17.61 -11.33 6.27
C PRO A 262 -19.08 -10.93 6.48
N ASP A 263 -19.35 -10.08 7.46
CA ASP A 263 -20.68 -9.53 7.75
C ASP A 263 -21.06 -8.31 6.89
N GLY A 264 -20.19 -7.95 5.94
CA GLY A 264 -20.39 -6.79 5.05
C GLY A 264 -19.97 -5.45 5.64
N ALA A 265 -19.44 -5.41 6.88
CA ALA A 265 -18.90 -4.19 7.43
C ALA A 265 -17.64 -3.75 6.66
N ALA A 266 -17.67 -2.55 6.10
CA ALA A 266 -16.58 -1.95 5.34
C ALA A 266 -16.02 -0.73 6.08
N ILE A 267 -14.69 -0.57 6.05
CA ILE A 267 -13.96 0.53 6.69
C ILE A 267 -12.92 1.08 5.70
N SER A 268 -12.81 2.41 5.64
CA SER A 268 -11.70 3.11 4.99
C SER A 268 -11.07 4.08 5.99
N ARG A 269 -9.72 4.21 5.98
CA ARG A 269 -9.00 5.08 6.93
C ARG A 269 -8.00 5.98 6.22
N PRO A 270 -8.48 7.06 5.59
CA PRO A 270 -7.61 8.03 4.94
C PRO A 270 -6.73 8.78 5.96
N ILE A 271 -5.53 9.11 5.51
CA ILE A 271 -4.54 9.87 6.28
C ILE A 271 -4.28 11.21 5.58
N LYS A 272 -4.36 12.31 6.31
CA LYS A 272 -3.90 13.63 5.88
C LYS A 272 -3.20 14.35 7.03
N GLY A 273 -2.09 15.00 6.70
CA GLY A 273 -1.22 15.62 7.69
C GLY A 273 -0.30 14.61 8.35
N THR A 274 0.98 14.88 8.26
CA THR A 274 2.04 14.08 8.90
C THR A 274 3.09 15.02 9.46
N ARG A 275 3.49 14.78 10.70
CA ARG A 275 4.61 15.47 11.34
C ARG A 275 5.55 14.45 11.96
N PRO A 276 6.87 14.72 12.02
CA PRO A 276 7.81 13.91 12.79
C PRO A 276 7.39 13.78 14.26
N VAL A 277 7.72 12.67 14.90
CA VAL A 277 7.32 12.39 16.30
C VAL A 277 7.94 13.35 17.30
N ASP A 278 9.07 13.96 16.98
CA ASP A 278 9.77 14.99 17.74
C ASP A 278 9.13 16.39 17.61
N THR A 279 8.22 16.57 16.64
CA THR A 279 7.41 17.79 16.49
C THR A 279 6.23 17.74 17.46
N PRO A 280 5.90 18.85 18.15
CA PRO A 280 4.72 18.88 19.03
C PRO A 280 3.44 18.46 18.30
N ARG A 281 2.72 17.49 18.86
CA ARG A 281 1.42 17.02 18.31
C ARG A 281 0.41 18.16 18.11
N SER A 282 0.52 19.21 18.91
CA SER A 282 -0.32 20.41 18.81
C SER A 282 -0.17 21.15 17.49
N GLU A 283 0.98 21.09 16.82
CA GLU A 283 1.16 21.70 15.50
C GLU A 283 0.29 21.01 14.44
N LEU A 284 0.23 19.67 14.46
CA LEU A 284 -0.66 18.94 13.57
C LEU A 284 -2.13 19.20 13.96
N ALA A 285 -2.44 19.26 15.25
CA ALA A 285 -3.80 19.56 15.74
C ALA A 285 -4.30 20.93 15.25
N ALA A 286 -3.43 21.93 15.26
CA ALA A 286 -3.74 23.30 14.86
C ALA A 286 -3.75 23.55 13.35
N SER A 287 -3.32 22.60 12.54
CA SER A 287 -3.27 22.74 11.07
C SER A 287 -4.69 22.71 10.48
N GLU A 288 -5.23 23.85 10.16
CA GLU A 288 -6.54 24.00 9.48
C GLU A 288 -6.47 23.43 8.05
N LYS A 289 -5.34 23.59 7.34
CA LYS A 289 -5.12 23.02 6.01
C LYS A 289 -5.26 21.49 6.05
N ASP A 290 -4.50 20.82 6.93
CA ASP A 290 -4.56 19.35 7.03
C ASP A 290 -5.96 18.86 7.43
N ALA A 291 -6.69 19.64 8.28
CA ALA A 291 -8.06 19.31 8.67
C ALA A 291 -9.04 19.44 7.48
N ALA A 292 -8.95 20.51 6.71
CA ALA A 292 -9.81 20.73 5.55
C ALA A 292 -9.57 19.69 4.45
N GLU A 293 -8.30 19.34 4.18
CA GLU A 293 -7.95 18.29 3.22
C GLU A 293 -8.49 16.92 3.67
N LEU A 294 -8.38 16.60 4.97
CA LEU A 294 -8.91 15.33 5.49
C LEU A 294 -10.43 15.28 5.37
N ALA A 295 -11.14 16.37 5.74
CA ALA A 295 -12.59 16.45 5.64
C ALA A 295 -13.08 16.25 4.20
N MET A 296 -12.41 16.83 3.21
CA MET A 296 -12.73 16.64 1.79
C MET A 296 -12.54 15.19 1.35
N ILE A 297 -11.47 14.53 1.80
CA ILE A 297 -11.23 13.10 1.47
C ILE A 297 -12.25 12.20 2.18
N VAL A 298 -12.63 12.51 3.41
CA VAL A 298 -13.71 11.82 4.13
C VAL A 298 -15.01 11.89 3.33
N ASP A 299 -15.36 13.06 2.80
CA ASP A 299 -16.58 13.22 2.01
C ASP A 299 -16.53 12.42 0.69
N LEU A 300 -15.36 12.42 0.03
CA LEU A 300 -15.13 11.56 -1.15
C LEU A 300 -15.30 10.08 -0.81
N MET A 301 -14.72 9.60 0.30
CA MET A 301 -14.85 8.20 0.73
C MET A 301 -16.29 7.84 1.11
N ARG A 302 -17.02 8.76 1.73
CA ARG A 302 -18.45 8.59 2.00
C ARG A 302 -19.25 8.43 0.72
N ASN A 303 -18.98 9.25 -0.28
CA ASN A 303 -19.61 9.15 -1.59
C ASN A 303 -19.29 7.82 -2.28
N ASP A 304 -18.02 7.42 -2.29
CA ASP A 304 -17.56 6.18 -2.90
C ASP A 304 -18.22 4.94 -2.26
N LEU A 305 -18.17 4.83 -0.93
CA LEU A 305 -18.81 3.73 -0.19
C LEU A 305 -20.34 3.81 -0.31
N GLY A 306 -20.93 5.02 -0.36
CA GLY A 306 -22.37 5.21 -0.49
C GLY A 306 -22.97 4.61 -1.76
N ARG A 307 -22.17 4.43 -2.82
CA ARG A 307 -22.60 3.78 -4.08
C ARG A 307 -22.93 2.30 -3.88
N VAL A 308 -22.32 1.64 -2.91
CA VAL A 308 -22.41 0.19 -2.67
C VAL A 308 -22.92 -0.18 -1.27
N ALA A 309 -23.12 0.81 -0.40
CA ALA A 309 -23.59 0.60 0.96
C ALA A 309 -25.11 0.53 1.07
N GLU A 310 -25.61 -0.08 2.15
CA GLU A 310 -27.00 0.04 2.57
C GLU A 310 -27.34 1.51 2.84
N PHE A 311 -28.54 1.92 2.46
CA PHE A 311 -28.99 3.29 2.67
C PHE A 311 -28.92 3.68 4.15
N GLY A 312 -28.27 4.80 4.46
CA GLY A 312 -28.13 5.31 5.81
C GLY A 312 -27.06 4.61 6.67
N SER A 313 -26.31 3.63 6.13
CA SER A 313 -25.26 2.93 6.88
C SER A 313 -23.90 3.63 6.86
N VAL A 314 -23.66 4.52 5.91
CA VAL A 314 -22.39 5.27 5.83
C VAL A 314 -22.28 6.28 6.97
N SER A 315 -21.23 6.17 7.74
CA SER A 315 -20.96 7.04 8.89
C SER A 315 -19.48 7.40 9.00
N VAL A 316 -19.19 8.55 9.60
CA VAL A 316 -17.84 8.93 10.01
C VAL A 316 -17.70 8.54 11.47
N ALA A 317 -16.96 7.47 11.73
CA ALA A 317 -16.77 6.97 13.10
C ALA A 317 -15.69 7.77 13.85
N GLU A 318 -14.68 8.23 13.12
CA GLU A 318 -13.61 9.11 13.59
C GLU A 318 -13.42 10.21 12.54
N ASP A 319 -13.71 11.46 12.91
CA ASP A 319 -13.62 12.60 11.99
C ASP A 319 -12.16 13.02 11.78
N ARG A 320 -11.45 13.27 12.86
CA ARG A 320 -10.01 13.52 12.85
C ARG A 320 -9.37 13.10 14.17
N VAL A 321 -8.68 11.99 14.15
CA VAL A 321 -7.89 11.49 15.27
C VAL A 321 -6.42 11.66 14.96
N LEU A 322 -5.65 12.16 15.93
CA LEU A 322 -4.20 12.22 15.79
C LEU A 322 -3.61 10.94 16.35
N GLU A 323 -3.05 10.11 15.47
CA GLU A 323 -2.34 8.90 15.86
C GLU A 323 -0.84 9.16 15.95
N THR A 324 -0.23 8.69 17.03
CA THR A 324 1.23 8.78 17.23
C THR A 324 1.85 7.42 16.98
N HIS A 325 2.83 7.41 16.10
CA HIS A 325 3.59 6.25 15.70
C HIS A 325 5.04 6.40 16.09
N THR A 326 5.84 5.36 15.90
CA THR A 326 7.25 5.33 16.28
C THR A 326 8.05 6.52 15.75
N THR A 327 7.72 6.98 14.53
CA THR A 327 8.50 8.03 13.83
C THR A 327 7.69 9.28 13.46
N VAL A 328 6.35 9.20 13.50
CA VAL A 328 5.48 10.27 13.00
C VAL A 328 4.17 10.37 13.77
N HIS A 329 3.55 11.55 13.70
CA HIS A 329 2.14 11.79 14.02
C HIS A 329 1.35 11.86 12.72
N HIS A 330 0.17 11.24 12.67
CA HIS A 330 -0.76 11.29 11.55
C HIS A 330 -2.13 11.84 11.97
N GLY A 331 -2.74 12.64 11.09
CA GLY A 331 -4.17 12.94 11.15
C GLY A 331 -4.94 11.87 10.37
N VAL A 332 -5.80 11.13 11.05
CA VAL A 332 -6.54 9.98 10.50
C VAL A 332 -8.02 10.19 10.68
N ALA A 333 -8.82 9.80 9.69
CA ALA A 333 -10.27 9.68 9.83
C ALA A 333 -10.69 8.23 9.59
N GLU A 334 -11.91 7.87 10.02
CA GLU A 334 -12.47 6.56 9.76
C GLU A 334 -13.89 6.65 9.22
N VAL A 335 -14.09 6.15 8.01
CA VAL A 335 -15.39 6.03 7.35
C VAL A 335 -15.83 4.57 7.40
N ARG A 336 -17.04 4.33 7.88
CA ARG A 336 -17.66 2.99 7.98
C ARG A 336 -18.90 2.92 7.11
N ALA A 337 -19.18 1.72 6.61
CA ALA A 337 -20.39 1.41 5.87
C ALA A 337 -20.76 -0.06 6.08
N THR A 338 -22.02 -0.40 5.82
CA THR A 338 -22.47 -1.78 5.62
C THR A 338 -22.76 -1.96 4.16
N LEU A 339 -22.09 -2.90 3.50
CA LEU A 339 -22.30 -3.18 2.07
C LEU A 339 -23.65 -3.87 1.87
N ARG A 340 -24.30 -3.56 0.73
CA ARG A 340 -25.53 -4.25 0.34
C ARG A 340 -25.26 -5.71 0.00
N ASP A 341 -26.30 -6.54 0.08
CA ASP A 341 -26.22 -8.00 -0.16
C ASP A 341 -25.96 -8.37 -1.62
N ASP A 342 -26.29 -7.47 -2.56
CA ASP A 342 -26.14 -7.64 -4.01
C ASP A 342 -24.76 -7.19 -4.54
N VAL A 343 -23.88 -6.66 -3.68
CA VAL A 343 -22.58 -6.13 -4.09
C VAL A 343 -21.56 -7.23 -4.28
N GLU A 344 -20.97 -7.27 -5.46
CA GLU A 344 -19.82 -8.12 -5.78
C GLU A 344 -18.49 -7.36 -5.53
N TRP A 345 -17.37 -8.09 -5.51
CA TRP A 345 -16.04 -7.46 -5.34
C TRP A 345 -15.72 -6.46 -6.45
N THR A 346 -16.15 -6.74 -7.68
CA THR A 346 -15.98 -5.83 -8.82
C THR A 346 -16.77 -4.54 -8.65
N ASP A 347 -17.99 -4.60 -8.08
CA ASP A 347 -18.80 -3.41 -7.79
C ASP A 347 -18.15 -2.54 -6.72
N LEU A 348 -17.63 -3.17 -5.65
CA LEU A 348 -16.91 -2.46 -4.60
C LEU A 348 -15.68 -1.73 -5.13
N LEU A 349 -14.88 -2.42 -5.95
CA LEU A 349 -13.73 -1.79 -6.60
C LEU A 349 -14.16 -0.70 -7.57
N ALA A 350 -15.18 -0.92 -8.40
CA ALA A 350 -15.68 0.10 -9.32
C ALA A 350 -16.21 1.35 -8.60
N ALA A 351 -16.74 1.20 -7.39
CA ALA A 351 -17.20 2.33 -6.59
C ALA A 351 -16.07 3.11 -5.92
N THR A 352 -14.99 2.43 -5.52
CA THR A 352 -13.99 3.01 -4.60
C THR A 352 -12.62 3.22 -5.22
N PHE A 353 -12.25 2.46 -6.26
CA PHE A 353 -10.91 2.49 -6.84
C PHE A 353 -10.78 3.46 -8.03
N PRO A 354 -9.63 4.16 -8.22
CA PRO A 354 -8.50 4.23 -7.29
C PRO A 354 -8.83 4.95 -5.99
N PRO A 355 -8.04 4.75 -4.91
CA PRO A 355 -8.29 5.40 -3.63
C PRO A 355 -8.39 6.92 -3.75
N GLY A 356 -9.44 7.52 -3.17
CA GLY A 356 -9.70 8.96 -3.27
C GLY A 356 -8.60 9.82 -2.67
N SER A 357 -7.94 9.34 -1.60
CA SER A 357 -6.86 10.06 -0.92
C SER A 357 -5.63 10.32 -1.80
N VAL A 358 -5.45 9.53 -2.87
CA VAL A 358 -4.30 9.59 -3.80
C VAL A 358 -4.69 9.92 -5.25
N THR A 359 -5.95 10.31 -5.49
CA THR A 359 -6.47 10.82 -6.76
C THR A 359 -6.86 12.28 -6.65
N GLY A 360 -8.01 12.56 -6.09
CA GLY A 360 -8.54 13.91 -5.90
C GLY A 360 -10.06 13.98 -6.06
N ALA A 361 -10.60 15.17 -6.02
CA ALA A 361 -12.02 15.43 -6.07
C ALA A 361 -12.36 16.54 -7.06
N PRO A 362 -13.33 16.35 -7.99
CA PRO A 362 -14.00 15.08 -8.34
C PRO A 362 -13.05 14.05 -8.94
N LYS A 363 -13.20 12.76 -8.61
CA LYS A 363 -12.25 11.69 -8.95
C LYS A 363 -11.91 11.62 -10.44
N VAL A 364 -12.90 11.57 -11.31
CA VAL A 364 -12.71 11.46 -12.77
C VAL A 364 -11.92 12.65 -13.31
N ARG A 365 -12.27 13.88 -12.89
CA ARG A 365 -11.56 15.09 -13.34
C ARG A 365 -10.14 15.15 -12.83
N ALA A 366 -9.92 14.78 -11.57
CA ALA A 366 -8.58 14.68 -11.01
C ALA A 366 -7.72 13.67 -11.78
N MET A 367 -8.26 12.48 -12.14
CA MET A 367 -7.55 11.50 -12.97
C MET A 367 -7.20 12.04 -14.36
N GLN A 368 -8.06 12.86 -14.99
CA GLN A 368 -7.76 13.52 -16.27
C GLN A 368 -6.61 14.51 -16.13
N ILE A 369 -6.61 15.32 -15.08
CA ILE A 369 -5.54 16.30 -14.81
C ILE A 369 -4.20 15.58 -14.56
N ILE A 370 -4.22 14.49 -13.81
CA ILE A 370 -3.06 13.64 -13.55
C ILE A 370 -2.49 13.09 -14.87
N ASP A 371 -3.36 12.52 -15.71
CA ASP A 371 -2.98 11.95 -17.02
C ASP A 371 -2.41 13.02 -17.97
N GLU A 372 -2.88 14.26 -17.89
CA GLU A 372 -2.37 15.38 -18.66
C GLU A 372 -1.00 15.86 -18.20
N LEU A 373 -0.74 15.89 -16.88
CA LEU A 373 0.41 16.58 -16.30
C LEU A 373 1.58 15.67 -15.96
N GLU A 374 1.35 14.39 -15.72
CA GLU A 374 2.41 13.41 -15.43
C GLU A 374 2.92 12.76 -16.72
N ASP A 375 4.25 12.70 -16.90
CA ASP A 375 4.86 12.10 -18.10
C ASP A 375 5.07 10.59 -17.98
N HIS A 376 5.00 10.07 -16.75
CA HIS A 376 5.33 8.69 -16.43
C HIS A 376 4.10 7.94 -15.93
N GLU A 377 3.97 6.68 -16.34
CA GLU A 377 2.96 5.81 -15.77
C GLU A 377 3.24 5.56 -14.29
N ARG A 378 2.20 5.53 -13.47
CA ARG A 378 2.30 5.26 -12.03
C ARG A 378 2.56 3.78 -11.72
N GLY A 379 2.23 2.87 -12.63
CA GLY A 379 2.26 1.44 -12.39
C GLY A 379 1.41 1.07 -11.18
N PHE A 380 2.02 0.49 -10.15
CA PHE A 380 1.32 0.14 -8.91
C PHE A 380 1.18 1.30 -7.92
N TYR A 381 1.93 2.37 -8.08
CA TYR A 381 1.81 3.55 -7.21
C TYR A 381 0.40 4.15 -7.29
N CYS A 382 -0.18 4.49 -6.13
CA CYS A 382 -1.57 4.95 -5.96
C CYS A 382 -2.65 3.93 -6.35
N GLY A 383 -2.27 2.67 -6.52
CA GLY A 383 -3.17 1.54 -6.58
C GLY A 383 -3.45 0.95 -5.20
N ALA A 384 -3.67 -0.36 -5.12
CA ALA A 384 -3.92 -1.05 -3.85
C ALA A 384 -3.21 -2.40 -3.78
N ILE A 385 -2.74 -2.77 -2.57
CA ILE A 385 -2.10 -4.05 -2.29
C ILE A 385 -2.78 -4.68 -1.08
N GLY A 386 -3.07 -5.99 -1.15
CA GLY A 386 -3.64 -6.68 -0.02
C GLY A 386 -4.21 -8.05 -0.35
N PHE A 387 -5.31 -8.44 0.29
CA PHE A 387 -5.91 -9.76 0.12
C PHE A 387 -7.44 -9.72 0.08
N ILE A 388 -8.03 -10.72 -0.58
CA ILE A 388 -9.45 -11.10 -0.56
C ILE A 388 -9.51 -12.57 -0.21
N SER A 389 -9.99 -12.88 0.99
CA SER A 389 -9.95 -14.22 1.58
C SER A 389 -11.17 -15.07 1.21
N LYS A 390 -11.00 -16.39 1.21
CA LYS A 390 -12.10 -17.37 1.17
C LYS A 390 -13.06 -17.22 2.36
N SER A 391 -12.64 -16.60 3.45
CA SER A 391 -13.50 -16.29 4.60
C SER A 391 -14.45 -15.11 4.37
N GLY A 392 -14.29 -14.36 3.28
CA GLY A 392 -14.98 -13.09 3.04
C GLY A 392 -14.31 -11.88 3.71
N ASP A 393 -13.21 -12.06 4.47
CA ASP A 393 -12.38 -10.96 4.93
C ASP A 393 -11.60 -10.36 3.75
N CYS A 394 -11.46 -9.05 3.72
CA CYS A 394 -10.60 -8.32 2.79
C CYS A 394 -9.81 -7.26 3.54
N GLY A 395 -8.57 -7.05 3.11
CA GLY A 395 -7.74 -5.94 3.58
C GLY A 395 -6.88 -5.43 2.44
N LEU A 396 -7.08 -4.17 2.05
CA LEU A 396 -6.33 -3.48 1.00
C LEU A 396 -5.68 -2.22 1.56
N SER A 397 -4.41 -2.03 1.31
CA SER A 397 -3.68 -0.79 1.58
C SER A 397 -3.57 0.05 0.32
N VAL A 398 -3.42 1.37 0.48
CA VAL A 398 -3.06 2.25 -0.63
C VAL A 398 -1.60 1.99 -1.00
N ALA A 399 -1.31 1.73 -2.26
CA ALA A 399 0.06 1.45 -2.72
C ALA A 399 0.88 2.75 -2.88
N ILE A 400 1.16 3.40 -1.74
CA ILE A 400 2.09 4.53 -1.63
C ILE A 400 3.34 4.09 -0.89
N ARG A 401 4.41 4.87 -0.99
CA ARG A 401 5.73 4.46 -0.47
C ARG A 401 6.11 3.05 -0.95
N THR A 402 5.87 2.79 -2.24
CA THR A 402 6.02 1.48 -2.84
C THR A 402 7.11 1.53 -3.91
N ALA A 403 8.14 0.70 -3.74
CA ALA A 403 9.17 0.49 -4.74
C ALA A 403 8.73 -0.65 -5.68
N GLN A 404 8.82 -0.39 -6.98
CA GLN A 404 8.62 -1.37 -8.04
C GLN A 404 10.02 -1.78 -8.51
N VAL A 405 10.40 -3.00 -8.17
CA VAL A 405 11.70 -3.58 -8.51
C VAL A 405 11.52 -4.37 -9.80
N GLY A 406 12.26 -4.01 -10.85
CA GLY A 406 12.21 -4.72 -12.13
C GLY A 406 12.84 -6.10 -12.07
N PRO A 407 12.67 -6.89 -13.14
CA PRO A 407 13.37 -8.16 -13.30
C PRO A 407 14.88 -7.95 -13.32
N GLU A 408 15.60 -9.03 -13.04
CA GLU A 408 17.05 -9.03 -13.11
C GLU A 408 17.52 -8.77 -14.54
N ALA A 409 18.38 -7.76 -14.70
CA ALA A 409 19.01 -7.39 -15.96
C ALA A 409 20.53 -7.45 -15.81
N GLY A 410 21.20 -7.76 -16.91
CA GLY A 410 22.64 -7.94 -16.93
C GLY A 410 22.99 -9.42 -17.06
N GLY A 411 24.13 -9.66 -17.62
CA GLY A 411 24.72 -10.98 -17.86
C GLY A 411 26.15 -10.77 -18.40
N GLY A 412 27.03 -11.73 -18.24
CA GLY A 412 28.44 -11.63 -18.55
C GLY A 412 29.25 -11.22 -17.31
N ASP A 413 30.24 -10.36 -17.46
CA ASP A 413 31.21 -10.01 -16.40
C ASP A 413 30.68 -9.03 -15.35
N LEU A 414 29.45 -8.45 -15.52
CA LEU A 414 28.87 -7.52 -14.57
C LEU A 414 27.88 -8.22 -13.63
N PRO A 415 27.88 -7.88 -12.32
CA PRO A 415 26.89 -8.41 -11.39
C PRO A 415 25.46 -8.04 -11.85
N PRO A 416 24.49 -8.97 -11.71
CA PRO A 416 23.12 -8.72 -12.09
C PRO A 416 22.53 -7.57 -11.26
N THR A 417 21.77 -6.72 -11.94
CA THR A 417 21.12 -5.55 -11.34
C THR A 417 19.64 -5.52 -11.71
N ARG A 418 18.87 -4.76 -10.94
CA ARG A 418 17.42 -4.55 -11.12
C ARG A 418 17.14 -3.06 -11.10
N SER A 419 16.27 -2.59 -11.98
CA SER A 419 15.75 -1.22 -11.86
C SER A 419 14.85 -1.11 -10.62
N VAL A 420 14.88 0.03 -9.97
CA VAL A 420 13.96 0.38 -8.90
C VAL A 420 13.24 1.65 -9.29
N VAL A 421 11.92 1.61 -9.37
CA VAL A 421 11.05 2.77 -9.63
C VAL A 421 10.25 3.07 -8.38
N TYR A 422 10.22 4.35 -8.02
CA TYR A 422 9.49 4.83 -6.84
C TYR A 422 8.81 6.17 -7.18
N HIS A 423 7.60 6.39 -6.66
CA HIS A 423 6.89 7.64 -6.88
C HIS A 423 6.59 8.32 -5.54
N ALA A 424 6.63 9.64 -5.57
CA ALA A 424 6.16 10.48 -4.48
C ALA A 424 5.30 11.62 -5.06
N GLY A 425 4.19 11.92 -4.40
CA GLY A 425 3.27 12.95 -4.85
C GLY A 425 2.58 13.64 -3.70
N CYS A 426 1.94 14.78 -4.01
CA CYS A 426 1.22 15.62 -3.08
C CYS A 426 -0.20 15.90 -3.57
N GLY A 427 -1.12 16.05 -2.62
CA GLY A 427 -2.46 16.53 -2.91
C GLY A 427 -2.43 18.04 -3.11
N ILE A 428 -2.58 18.50 -4.35
CA ILE A 428 -2.52 19.91 -4.70
C ILE A 428 -3.90 20.54 -4.50
N VAL A 429 -3.94 21.65 -3.79
CA VAL A 429 -5.12 22.48 -3.50
C VAL A 429 -4.89 23.93 -3.94
N ALA A 430 -5.91 24.79 -3.88
CA ALA A 430 -5.85 26.17 -4.37
C ALA A 430 -4.72 27.02 -3.76
N ASP A 431 -4.34 26.72 -2.51
CA ASP A 431 -3.31 27.45 -1.75
C ASP A 431 -1.95 26.71 -1.73
N SER A 432 -1.78 25.64 -2.53
CA SER A 432 -0.50 24.94 -2.63
C SER A 432 0.59 25.84 -3.23
N ASP A 433 1.74 25.88 -2.55
CA ASP A 433 2.97 26.51 -3.06
C ASP A 433 3.82 25.48 -3.83
N PRO A 434 4.16 25.75 -5.10
CA PRO A 434 4.89 24.79 -5.92
C PRO A 434 6.20 24.32 -5.32
N MET A 435 6.97 25.20 -4.66
CA MET A 435 8.28 24.83 -4.10
C MET A 435 8.13 24.07 -2.77
N ALA A 436 7.11 24.38 -2.00
CA ALA A 436 6.78 23.61 -0.80
C ALA A 436 6.38 22.16 -1.17
N GLU A 437 5.57 21.98 -2.23
CA GLU A 437 5.19 20.66 -2.72
C GLU A 437 6.39 19.88 -3.30
N VAL A 438 7.34 20.54 -3.98
CA VAL A 438 8.62 19.94 -4.37
C VAL A 438 9.35 19.39 -3.14
N ALA A 439 9.52 20.21 -2.09
CA ALA A 439 10.20 19.80 -0.87
C ALA A 439 9.48 18.61 -0.18
N GLU A 440 8.15 18.57 -0.22
CA GLU A 440 7.35 17.48 0.34
C GLU A 440 7.57 16.18 -0.43
N THR A 441 7.67 16.20 -1.78
CA THR A 441 7.97 14.98 -2.55
C THR A 441 9.34 14.41 -2.21
N HIS A 442 10.36 15.25 -2.07
CA HIS A 442 11.68 14.82 -1.60
C HIS A 442 11.63 14.23 -0.19
N ALA A 443 10.85 14.85 0.71
CA ALA A 443 10.64 14.31 2.06
C ALA A 443 9.97 12.91 2.04
N LYS A 444 9.02 12.68 1.13
CA LYS A 444 8.36 11.37 0.93
C LYS A 444 9.30 10.36 0.28
N ALA A 445 10.17 10.79 -0.64
CA ALA A 445 11.16 9.94 -1.27
C ALA A 445 12.21 9.41 -0.27
N ARG A 446 12.40 10.08 0.87
CA ARG A 446 13.31 9.60 1.95
C ARG A 446 12.99 8.20 2.44
N ALA A 447 11.76 7.70 2.27
CA ALA A 447 11.43 6.31 2.58
C ALA A 447 12.28 5.31 1.77
N LEU A 448 12.69 5.68 0.56
CA LEU A 448 13.59 4.90 -0.30
C LEU A 448 15.04 5.39 -0.19
N THR A 449 15.32 6.70 -0.29
CA THR A 449 16.70 7.23 -0.37
C THR A 449 17.52 6.95 0.89
N ARG A 450 16.89 6.79 2.06
CA ARG A 450 17.56 6.36 3.29
C ARG A 450 18.07 4.91 3.26
N LEU A 451 17.69 4.16 2.24
CA LEU A 451 18.16 2.79 2.01
C LEU A 451 19.39 2.74 1.09
N GLU A 452 19.77 3.89 0.47
CA GLU A 452 21.00 3.97 -0.30
C GLU A 452 22.20 3.51 0.52
N THR A 453 23.05 2.71 -0.09
CA THR A 453 24.25 2.20 0.55
C THR A 453 25.46 2.82 -0.14
N ALA A 454 26.39 3.34 0.66
CA ALA A 454 27.62 3.91 0.10
C ALA A 454 28.38 2.83 -0.71
N ALA A 455 28.85 3.18 -1.89
CA ALA A 455 29.69 2.31 -2.69
C ALA A 455 30.95 1.97 -1.92
N GLY A 456 31.11 0.69 -1.48
CA GLY A 456 32.31 0.22 -0.79
C GLY A 456 32.17 -0.09 0.70
N ALA A 457 31.02 0.10 1.34
CA ALA A 457 30.79 -0.36 2.71
C ALA A 457 30.50 -1.88 2.73
N GLY A 458 31.55 -2.66 2.65
CA GLY A 458 31.49 -4.10 2.91
C GLY A 458 31.02 -4.37 4.34
N GLY A 459 30.09 -5.30 4.48
CA GLY A 459 29.38 -5.75 5.67
C GLY A 459 30.11 -5.59 6.99
N GLY A 460 29.76 -4.56 7.72
CA GLY A 460 30.08 -4.36 9.11
C GLY A 460 28.96 -3.52 9.70
N GLY A 461 28.24 -4.09 10.66
CA GLY A 461 27.11 -3.44 11.32
C GLY A 461 27.54 -2.16 12.04
N GLU A 462 27.49 -1.05 11.34
CA GLU A 462 27.68 0.26 11.96
C GLU A 462 26.32 0.69 12.54
N LYS A 463 26.24 0.71 13.85
CA LYS A 463 25.14 1.34 14.59
C LYS A 463 25.14 2.82 14.25
N LEU A 464 24.19 3.24 13.40
CA LEU A 464 23.90 4.66 13.26
C LEU A 464 23.33 5.19 14.59
N PRO A 465 23.71 6.42 15.00
CA PRO A 465 23.17 7.04 16.20
C PRO A 465 21.63 7.19 16.06
N ASN A 466 20.94 6.87 17.13
CA ASN A 466 19.51 7.15 17.27
C ASN A 466 19.26 8.64 17.02
N PRO A 467 18.16 8.98 16.27
CA PRO A 467 17.73 10.38 16.14
C PRO A 467 17.24 10.93 17.47
#